data_6e84064685edb22a6a12c378194d72e2
#
_entry.id   6e84064685edb22a6a12c378194d72e2
#
_cell.length_a   1.000
_cell.length_b   1.000
_cell.length_c   1.000
_cell.angle_alpha   90.00
_cell.angle_beta   90.00
_cell.angle_gamma   90.00
#
_symmetry.space_group_name_H-M   'P 1'
#
loop_
_entity.id
_entity.type
_entity.pdbx_description
1 polymer ?
#
loop_
_entity_poly.entity_id
_entity_poly.type
_entity_poly.pdbx_seq_one_letter_code
_entity_poly.pdbx_strand_id
1 'polypeptide(L)'
;MNFKEVLNKYLQELNCSQKKLSEVSNLSETVISRYRSGDRTPIKNSEQMKKLTTALFNIAQKNGKNKYTFDKIITDFNSTLPSDGFDYTTFSNNLNTLITSLNINTNEMSK
;
A
#
# COMPACT_ATOMS: atom_id res chain seq x y z
N MET A 1 15.03 -4.68 -0.40
CA MET A 1 14.54 -3.31 -0.14
C MET A 1 13.22 -3.34 0.59
N ASN A 2 13.03 -2.42 1.51
CA ASN A 2 11.72 -2.33 2.18
C ASN A 2 10.84 -1.33 1.45
N PHE A 3 9.62 -1.20 1.90
CA PHE A 3 8.62 -0.37 1.22
C PHE A 3 9.08 1.09 1.10
N LYS A 4 9.58 1.68 2.19
CA LYS A 4 9.97 3.09 2.12
C LYS A 4 11.11 3.31 1.15
N GLU A 5 12.02 2.36 1.05
CA GLU A 5 13.14 2.48 0.14
C GLU A 5 12.67 2.44 -1.31
N VAL A 6 11.75 1.53 -1.61
CA VAL A 6 11.21 1.44 -2.97
C VAL A 6 10.44 2.71 -3.31
N LEU A 7 9.63 3.20 -2.38
CA LEU A 7 8.86 4.42 -2.62
C LEU A 7 9.78 5.61 -2.89
N ASN A 8 10.78 5.80 -2.05
CA ASN A 8 11.69 6.92 -2.21
C ASN A 8 12.49 6.81 -3.52
N LYS A 9 12.85 5.59 -3.89
CA LYS A 9 13.56 5.36 -5.15
C LYS A 9 12.67 5.75 -6.34
N TYR A 10 11.41 5.35 -6.32
CA TYR A 10 10.51 5.72 -7.41
C TYR A 10 10.33 7.22 -7.51
N LEU A 11 10.16 7.90 -6.37
CA LEU A 11 10.02 9.35 -6.39
C LEU A 11 11.25 10.02 -6.97
N GLN A 12 12.43 9.50 -6.65
CA GLN A 12 13.66 10.05 -7.17
C GLN A 12 13.76 9.79 -8.67
N GLU A 13 13.53 8.56 -9.09
CA GLU A 13 13.67 8.19 -10.50
C GLU A 13 12.64 8.87 -11.38
N LEU A 14 11.45 9.10 -10.86
CA LEU A 14 10.41 9.79 -11.62
C LEU A 14 10.48 11.30 -11.44
N ASN A 15 11.44 11.79 -10.64
CA ASN A 15 11.57 13.20 -10.34
C ASN A 15 10.25 13.77 -9.85
N CYS A 16 9.64 13.07 -8.90
CA CYS A 16 8.30 13.38 -8.42
C CYS A 16 8.38 13.82 -6.97
N SER A 17 7.81 14.97 -6.67
CA SER A 17 7.78 15.46 -5.30
C SER A 17 6.67 14.78 -4.51
N GLN A 18 6.79 14.85 -3.20
CA GLN A 18 5.76 14.34 -2.30
C GLN A 18 4.42 15.04 -2.57
N LYS A 19 4.46 16.33 -2.80
CA LYS A 19 3.25 17.10 -3.08
C LYS A 19 2.60 16.63 -4.37
N LYS A 20 3.41 16.41 -5.41
CA LYS A 20 2.88 15.94 -6.68
C LYS A 20 2.24 14.57 -6.54
N LEU A 21 2.90 13.68 -5.82
CA LEU A 21 2.35 12.36 -5.58
C LEU A 21 1.03 12.46 -4.81
N SER A 22 0.97 13.34 -3.84
CA SER A 22 -0.27 13.57 -3.08
C SER A 22 -1.41 14.00 -4.02
N GLU A 23 -1.11 14.94 -4.91
CA GLU A 23 -2.12 15.44 -5.84
C GLU A 23 -2.60 14.35 -6.79
N VAL A 24 -1.71 13.57 -7.34
CA VAL A 24 -2.07 12.56 -8.33
C VAL A 24 -2.73 11.35 -7.68
N SER A 25 -2.27 10.97 -6.51
CA SER A 25 -2.79 9.78 -5.84
C SER A 25 -4.04 10.04 -5.04
N ASN A 26 -4.31 11.31 -4.75
CA ASN A 26 -5.42 11.68 -3.87
C ASN A 26 -5.20 11.15 -2.44
N LEU A 27 -3.96 10.94 -2.06
CA LEU A 27 -3.57 10.63 -0.70
C LEU A 27 -3.00 11.88 -0.07
N SER A 28 -3.17 12.06 1.23
CA SER A 28 -2.65 13.26 1.86
C SER A 28 -1.13 13.25 1.94
N GLU A 29 -0.52 14.42 1.97
CA GLU A 29 0.92 14.50 2.10
C GLU A 29 1.38 13.91 3.43
N THR A 30 0.57 14.01 4.47
CA THR A 30 0.91 13.42 5.76
C THR A 30 1.05 11.91 5.66
N VAL A 31 0.11 11.27 4.95
CA VAL A 31 0.15 9.83 4.77
C VAL A 31 1.39 9.44 3.95
N ILE A 32 1.64 10.16 2.86
CA ILE A 32 2.79 9.87 2.01
C ILE A 32 4.08 10.08 2.79
N SER A 33 4.15 11.14 3.59
CA SER A 33 5.31 11.40 4.41
C SER A 33 5.60 10.23 5.36
N ARG A 34 4.56 9.66 5.95
CA ARG A 34 4.72 8.52 6.84
C ARG A 34 5.14 7.27 6.10
N TYR A 35 4.65 7.08 4.88
CA TYR A 35 5.10 5.97 4.05
C TYR A 35 6.59 6.13 3.71
N ARG A 36 7.03 7.36 3.45
CA ARG A 36 8.41 7.63 3.08
C ARG A 36 9.36 7.50 4.25
N SER A 37 8.90 7.77 5.45
CA SER A 37 9.74 7.67 6.64
C SER A 37 9.76 6.25 7.22
N GLY A 38 8.81 5.43 6.80
CA GLY A 38 8.68 4.09 7.37
C GLY A 38 7.79 4.03 8.60
N ASP A 39 7.22 5.17 9.02
CA ASP A 39 6.32 5.18 10.18
C ASP A 39 5.05 4.43 9.87
N ARG A 40 4.69 4.30 8.61
CA ARG A 40 3.49 3.60 8.21
C ARG A 40 3.75 2.87 6.90
N THR A 41 3.14 1.73 6.74
CA THR A 41 3.22 0.93 5.52
C THR A 41 1.80 0.59 5.11
N PRO A 42 1.44 0.76 3.84
CA PRO A 42 0.08 0.42 3.41
C PRO A 42 -0.12 -1.09 3.43
N ILE A 43 -1.37 -1.48 3.50
CA ILE A 43 -1.73 -2.89 3.44
C ILE A 43 -1.73 -3.31 1.98
N LYS A 44 -1.16 -4.49 1.72
CA LYS A 44 -1.11 -5.04 0.37
C LYS A 44 -2.52 -5.12 -0.20
N ASN A 45 -2.66 -4.70 -1.44
CA ASN A 45 -3.94 -4.72 -2.16
C ASN A 45 -5.02 -3.81 -1.55
N SER A 46 -4.63 -2.89 -0.68
CA SER A 46 -5.59 -1.95 -0.12
C SER A 46 -5.88 -0.83 -1.10
N GLU A 47 -6.90 -0.06 -0.79
CA GLU A 47 -7.27 1.10 -1.61
C GLU A 47 -6.11 2.10 -1.68
N GLN A 48 -5.43 2.33 -0.55
CA GLN A 48 -4.29 3.24 -0.53
C GLN A 48 -3.18 2.74 -1.43
N MET A 49 -2.95 1.44 -1.44
CA MET A 49 -1.91 0.86 -2.29
C MET A 49 -2.26 1.02 -3.76
N LYS A 50 -3.54 0.84 -4.11
CA LYS A 50 -3.98 1.03 -5.48
C LYS A 50 -3.81 2.48 -5.91
N LYS A 51 -4.18 3.41 -5.04
CA LYS A 51 -4.02 4.84 -5.35
C LYS A 51 -2.56 5.18 -5.57
N LEU A 52 -1.69 4.64 -4.73
CA LEU A 52 -0.27 4.94 -4.82
C LEU A 52 0.33 4.39 -6.11
N THR A 53 0.09 3.12 -6.41
CA THR A 53 0.68 2.50 -7.58
C THR A 53 0.13 3.08 -8.87
N THR A 54 -1.16 3.39 -8.91
CA THR A 54 -1.78 4.01 -10.09
C THR A 54 -1.20 5.39 -10.33
N ALA A 55 -1.00 6.16 -9.25
CA ALA A 55 -0.42 7.49 -9.39
C ALA A 55 1.01 7.43 -9.93
N LEU A 56 1.80 6.51 -9.40
CA LEU A 56 3.18 6.38 -9.88
C LEU A 56 3.22 5.96 -11.33
N PHE A 57 2.33 5.06 -11.74
CA PHE A 57 2.25 4.67 -13.13
C PHE A 57 1.88 5.85 -14.01
N ASN A 58 0.88 6.62 -13.61
CA ASN A 58 0.46 7.78 -14.40
C ASN A 58 1.57 8.81 -14.52
N ILE A 59 2.30 9.04 -13.44
CA ILE A 59 3.43 9.97 -13.45
C ILE A 59 4.52 9.47 -14.39
N ALA A 60 4.81 8.16 -14.34
CA ALA A 60 5.82 7.58 -15.21
C ALA A 60 5.43 7.72 -16.68
N GLN A 61 4.16 7.48 -16.99
CA GLN A 61 3.69 7.62 -18.36
C GLN A 61 3.82 9.06 -18.85
N LYS A 62 3.43 10.00 -18.01
CA LYS A 62 3.53 11.40 -18.39
C LYS A 62 4.96 11.84 -18.62
N ASN A 63 5.89 11.25 -17.89
CA ASN A 63 7.30 11.63 -17.99
C ASN A 63 8.05 10.80 -19.04
N GLY A 64 7.35 9.98 -19.78
CA GLY A 64 7.99 9.16 -20.82
C GLY A 64 8.83 8.03 -20.27
N LYS A 65 8.64 7.65 -19.02
CA LYS A 65 9.41 6.58 -18.38
C LYS A 65 8.73 5.25 -18.61
N ASN A 66 8.72 4.80 -19.85
CA ASN A 66 7.95 3.63 -20.25
C ASN A 66 8.42 2.32 -19.63
N LYS A 67 9.62 2.28 -19.09
CA LYS A 67 10.09 1.06 -18.44
C LYS A 67 9.33 0.78 -17.13
N TYR A 68 8.66 1.79 -16.59
CA TYR A 68 7.89 1.59 -15.37
C TYR A 68 6.47 1.24 -15.73
N THR A 69 6.25 -0.01 -16.10
CA THR A 69 4.90 -0.49 -16.41
C THR A 69 4.13 -0.69 -15.11
N PHE A 70 2.82 -0.78 -15.24
CA PHE A 70 1.98 -0.97 -14.06
C PHE A 70 2.35 -2.26 -13.34
N ASP A 71 2.59 -3.34 -14.10
CA ASP A 71 2.98 -4.60 -13.50
C ASP A 71 4.31 -4.51 -12.75
N LYS A 72 5.26 -3.78 -13.32
CA LYS A 72 6.55 -3.64 -12.66
C LYS A 72 6.40 -2.89 -11.34
N ILE A 73 5.62 -1.82 -11.35
CA ILE A 73 5.42 -1.03 -10.14
C ILE A 73 4.74 -1.87 -9.07
N ILE A 74 3.69 -2.57 -9.44
CA ILE A 74 2.97 -3.42 -8.49
C ILE A 74 3.88 -4.50 -7.94
N THR A 75 4.67 -5.13 -8.80
CA THR A 75 5.57 -6.20 -8.38
C THR A 75 6.62 -5.66 -7.41
N ASP A 76 7.21 -4.52 -7.73
CA ASP A 76 8.24 -3.94 -6.88
C ASP A 76 7.71 -3.62 -5.49
N PHE A 77 6.49 -3.07 -5.43
CA PHE A 77 5.93 -2.74 -4.13
C PHE A 77 5.42 -3.97 -3.39
N ASN A 78 4.76 -4.89 -4.08
CA ASN A 78 4.24 -6.07 -3.42
C ASN A 78 5.36 -6.93 -2.83
N SER A 79 6.54 -6.91 -3.43
CA SER A 79 7.64 -7.70 -2.91
C SER A 79 8.13 -7.17 -1.56
N THR A 80 7.75 -5.96 -1.19
CA THR A 80 8.16 -5.37 0.08
C THR A 80 7.13 -5.55 1.18
N LEU A 81 5.96 -6.08 0.85
CA LEU A 81 4.87 -6.18 1.80
C LEU A 81 4.64 -7.62 2.21
N PRO A 82 4.15 -7.86 3.43
CA PRO A 82 3.89 -9.23 3.87
C PRO A 82 2.82 -9.85 2.98
N SER A 83 2.89 -11.15 2.83
CA SER A 83 1.89 -11.84 2.06
C SER A 83 0.57 -11.81 2.79
N ASP A 84 -0.50 -11.88 2.01
CA ASP A 84 -1.80 -11.88 2.62
C ASP A 84 -1.99 -13.01 3.56
N GLY A 85 -1.32 -14.06 3.27
CA GLY A 85 -1.52 -15.19 4.11
C GLY A 85 -1.16 -14.89 5.50
N PHE A 86 -0.16 -14.09 5.63
CA PHE A 86 0.26 -13.78 6.78
C PHE A 86 -0.66 -13.00 7.42
N ASP A 87 -0.77 -12.02 6.87
CA ASP A 87 -1.61 -11.18 7.46
C ASP A 87 -2.91 -11.74 7.45
N TYR A 88 -3.23 -12.56 6.53
CA TYR A 88 -4.53 -13.09 6.53
C TYR A 88 -4.73 -14.02 7.68
N THR A 89 -3.78 -14.89 7.97
CA THR A 89 -3.92 -15.78 9.08
C THR A 89 -4.02 -14.99 10.37
N THR A 90 -3.14 -14.04 10.55
CA THR A 90 -3.19 -13.21 11.71
C THR A 90 -4.45 -12.41 11.73
N PHE A 91 -4.78 -11.84 10.58
CA PHE A 91 -5.97 -11.07 10.46
C PHE A 91 -7.19 -11.93 10.71
N SER A 92 -7.21 -13.11 10.16
CA SER A 92 -8.31 -14.02 10.34
C SER A 92 -8.43 -14.40 11.79
N ASN A 93 -7.33 -14.65 12.45
CA ASN A 93 -7.39 -14.94 13.87
C ASN A 93 -7.87 -13.73 14.64
N ASN A 94 -7.39 -12.56 14.28
CA ASN A 94 -7.87 -11.36 14.91
C ASN A 94 -9.32 -11.13 14.61
N LEU A 95 -9.72 -11.38 13.38
CA LEU A 95 -11.08 -11.23 13.00
C LEU A 95 -11.94 -12.23 13.70
N ASN A 96 -11.51 -13.48 13.78
CA ASN A 96 -12.24 -14.48 14.50
C ASN A 96 -12.35 -14.13 15.96
N THR A 97 -11.29 -13.58 16.51
CA THR A 97 -11.33 -13.10 17.87
C THR A 97 -12.35 -11.99 18.00
N LEU A 98 -12.35 -11.07 17.04
CA LEU A 98 -13.32 -10.02 17.05
C LEU A 98 -14.71 -10.57 16.87
N ILE A 99 -14.89 -11.42 15.90
CA ILE A 99 -16.19 -12.00 15.63
C ILE A 99 -16.65 -12.79 16.82
N THR A 100 -15.79 -13.61 17.38
CA THR A 100 -16.11 -14.39 18.53
C THR A 100 -16.44 -13.50 19.71
N SER A 101 -15.72 -12.47 19.84
CA SER A 101 -16.03 -11.57 20.92
C SER A 101 -17.19 -10.69 20.60
N LEU A 102 -17.50 -10.58 19.39
CA LEU A 102 -18.69 -9.87 19.04
C LEU A 102 -19.90 -10.73 19.19
N ASN A 103 -19.79 -12.12 18.79
CA ASN A 103 -20.60 -13.03 18.68
C ASN A 103 -21.03 -13.32 18.94
N ILE A 104 -20.09 -13.37 18.21
CA ILE A 104 -20.22 -13.92 18.42
C ILE A 104 -20.48 -13.98 18.12
N ASN A 105 -20.72 -14.11 17.80
CA ASN A 105 -21.02 -14.59 18.00
C ASN A 105 -21.23 -14.68 17.48
N THR A 106 -21.30 -14.82 17.25
CA THR A 106 -21.52 -15.34 17.37
C THR A 106 -21.63 -15.60 17.14
N ASN A 107 -21.97 -15.87 17.05
CA ASN A 107 -22.33 -16.41 17.55
C ASN A 107 -22.32 -16.27 17.44
N GLU A 108 -21.99 -16.15 17.42
CA GLU A 108 -22.15 -16.31 17.87
C GLU A 108 -22.14 -16.14 17.62
N MET A 109 -22.35 -16.13 17.52
CA MET A 109 -22.48 -16.34 17.81
C MET A 109 -22.52 -16.51 17.68
N SER A 110 -22.55 -16.71 17.50
CA SER A 110 -22.78 -17.27 17.99
C SER A 110 -22.85 -17.47 17.96
N LYS A 111 -22.85 -17.78 17.92
CA LYS A 111 -23.06 -18.19 18.38
C LYS A 111 -23.17 -18.25 18.23
#